data_483ea7ada5a164513a60881a8f5c07d3
#
_entry.id   483ea7ada5a164513a60881a8f5c07d3
#
_cell.length_a   1.000
_cell.length_b   1.000
_cell.length_c   1.000
_cell.angle_alpha   90.00
_cell.angle_beta   90.00
_cell.angle_gamma   90.00
#
_symmetry.space_group_name_H-M   'P 1'
#
loop_
_entity.id
_entity.type
_entity.pdbx_description
1 polymer ?
#
loop_
_entity_poly.entity_id
_entity_poly.type
_entity_poly.pdbx_seq_one_letter_code
_entity_poly.pdbx_strand_id
1 'polypeptide(L)'
;MYLITDGLEYSATETKEGTLVMQKNGVPAIYEDGVMKLADRSCIAGSVATTDRLVRNMYKSVGVPLCDAVKMASLTPARVIGLDSKKGKIEKDFDADLIMFDDDINISFVMVGGSVAKA
;
A
#
# COMPACT_ATOMS: atom_id res chain seq x y z
N MET A 1 15.94 -0.68 -2.56
CA MET A 1 14.81 0.18 -2.11
C MET A 1 13.58 -0.68 -1.93
N TYR A 2 12.73 -0.43 -0.93
CA TYR A 2 11.47 -1.11 -0.70
C TYR A 2 10.38 -0.08 -0.37
N LEU A 3 9.12 -0.46 -0.62
CA LEU A 3 7.95 0.38 -0.38
C LEU A 3 7.28 -0.06 0.91
N ILE A 4 6.86 0.92 1.71
CA ILE A 4 6.00 0.75 2.88
C ILE A 4 4.91 1.81 2.85
N THR A 5 3.76 1.50 3.40
CA THR A 5 2.62 2.42 3.44
C THR A 5 2.72 3.39 4.61
N ASP A 6 3.23 2.94 5.76
CA ASP A 6 3.13 3.67 7.05
C ASP A 6 1.73 4.24 7.25
N GLY A 7 0.73 3.42 6.88
CA GLY A 7 -0.64 3.85 6.69
C GLY A 7 -1.40 4.02 8.00
N LEU A 8 -2.12 5.13 8.10
CA LEU A 8 -3.12 5.34 9.14
C LEU A 8 -4.34 4.43 8.91
N GLU A 9 -5.21 4.31 9.93
CA GLU A 9 -6.48 3.58 9.84
C GLU A 9 -7.42 4.09 8.73
N TYR A 10 -7.17 5.28 8.21
CA TYR A 10 -7.92 5.87 7.08
C TYR A 10 -7.39 5.45 5.71
N SER A 11 -6.29 4.67 5.64
CA SER A 11 -5.80 4.09 4.39
C SER A 11 -6.84 3.14 3.81
N ALA A 12 -7.04 3.19 2.50
CA ALA A 12 -8.03 2.41 1.77
C ALA A 12 -9.51 2.71 2.16
N THR A 13 -9.78 3.82 2.85
CA THR A 13 -11.15 4.31 3.06
C THR A 13 -11.51 5.39 2.05
N GLU A 14 -12.79 5.51 1.73
CA GLU A 14 -13.30 6.60 0.88
C GLU A 14 -13.43 7.91 1.67
N THR A 15 -12.30 8.40 2.17
CA THR A 15 -12.29 9.68 2.90
C THR A 15 -12.38 10.83 1.91
N LYS A 16 -13.38 11.70 2.09
CA LYS A 16 -13.60 12.85 1.23
C LYS A 16 -12.63 13.98 1.56
N GLU A 17 -12.26 14.73 0.52
CA GLU A 17 -11.46 15.95 0.65
C GLU A 17 -12.07 16.92 1.67
N GLY A 18 -11.25 17.49 2.55
CA GLY A 18 -11.69 18.38 3.62
C GLY A 18 -12.27 17.70 4.86
N THR A 19 -12.28 16.35 4.93
CA THR A 19 -12.78 15.64 6.11
C THR A 19 -11.85 15.82 7.31
N LEU A 20 -12.38 16.37 8.40
CA LEU A 20 -11.69 16.42 9.70
C LEU A 20 -11.93 15.13 10.47
N VAL A 21 -10.87 14.58 11.04
CA VAL A 21 -10.91 13.39 11.88
C VAL A 21 -10.13 13.60 13.17
N MET A 22 -10.54 12.93 14.22
CA MET A 22 -9.80 12.86 15.47
C MET A 22 -9.04 11.53 15.50
N GLN A 23 -7.72 11.59 15.46
CA GLN A 23 -6.88 10.39 15.58
C GLN A 23 -6.99 9.77 16.98
N LYS A 24 -6.67 8.49 17.12
CA LYS A 24 -6.71 7.77 18.41
C LYS A 24 -5.84 8.39 19.50
N ASN A 25 -4.77 9.07 19.10
CA ASN A 25 -3.88 9.82 20.00
C ASN A 25 -4.45 11.20 20.41
N GLY A 26 -5.67 11.55 19.99
CA GLY A 26 -6.32 12.83 20.30
C GLY A 26 -5.87 14.01 19.43
N VAL A 27 -5.05 13.77 18.41
CA VAL A 27 -4.58 14.83 17.50
C VAL A 27 -5.56 15.00 16.35
N PRO A 28 -6.12 16.20 16.12
CA PRO A 28 -7.01 16.44 14.99
C PRO A 28 -6.23 16.48 13.67
N ALA A 29 -6.75 15.82 12.65
CA ALA A 29 -6.18 15.77 11.32
C ALA A 29 -7.24 16.04 10.25
N ILE A 30 -6.80 16.49 9.08
CA ILE A 30 -7.64 16.76 7.92
C ILE A 30 -7.10 16.03 6.70
N TYR A 31 -8.01 15.44 5.91
CA TYR A 31 -7.65 14.83 4.64
C TYR A 31 -7.69 15.88 3.54
N GLU A 32 -6.53 16.21 2.96
CA GLU A 32 -6.39 17.17 1.87
C GLU A 32 -5.25 16.77 0.93
N ASP A 33 -5.42 17.01 -0.36
CA ASP A 33 -4.42 16.73 -1.41
C ASP A 33 -3.96 15.26 -1.44
N GLY A 34 -4.86 14.34 -1.07
CA GLY A 34 -4.55 12.91 -1.04
C GLY A 34 -3.65 12.46 0.10
N VAL A 35 -3.48 13.28 1.15
CA VAL A 35 -2.70 12.98 2.36
C VAL A 35 -3.46 13.40 3.61
N MET A 36 -3.07 12.84 4.75
CA MET A 36 -3.57 13.30 6.05
C MET A 36 -2.60 14.33 6.61
N LYS A 37 -3.09 15.55 6.87
CA LYS A 37 -2.34 16.65 7.49
C LYS A 37 -2.82 16.88 8.91
N LEU A 38 -2.03 17.49 9.77
CA LEU A 38 -2.56 18.06 11.00
C LEU A 38 -3.65 19.10 10.68
N ALA A 39 -4.62 19.28 11.55
CA ALA A 39 -5.74 20.21 11.29
C ALA A 39 -5.28 21.67 11.13
N ASP A 40 -4.15 22.04 11.73
CA ASP A 40 -3.50 23.34 11.55
C ASP A 40 -2.63 23.43 10.26
N ARG A 41 -2.53 22.32 9.50
CA ARG A 41 -1.74 22.18 8.27
C ARG A 41 -0.23 22.39 8.43
N SER A 42 0.28 22.35 9.65
CA SER A 42 1.71 22.55 9.94
C SER A 42 2.60 21.41 9.40
N CYS A 43 2.06 20.18 9.33
CA CYS A 43 2.78 19.04 8.75
C CYS A 43 1.83 17.90 8.34
N ILE A 44 2.39 16.89 7.66
CA ILE A 44 1.70 15.64 7.37
C ILE A 44 1.49 14.87 8.68
N ALA A 45 0.25 14.43 8.92
CA ALA A 45 -0.14 13.66 10.10
C ALA A 45 0.05 12.16 9.92
N GLY A 46 0.18 11.70 8.66
CA GLY A 46 0.43 10.31 8.32
C GLY A 46 0.04 9.95 6.89
N SER A 47 0.37 8.73 6.49
CA SER A 47 0.06 8.23 5.16
C SER A 47 -1.35 7.66 5.09
N VAL A 48 -2.00 7.85 3.95
CA VAL A 48 -3.23 7.14 3.54
C VAL A 48 -3.00 6.34 2.26
N ALA A 49 -1.75 6.19 1.85
CA ALA A 49 -1.39 5.44 0.66
C ALA A 49 -1.59 3.94 0.86
N THR A 50 -2.21 3.30 -0.13
CA THR A 50 -2.30 1.85 -0.24
C THR A 50 -1.11 1.29 -1.02
N THR A 51 -0.80 0.02 -0.87
CA THR A 51 0.34 -0.61 -1.56
C THR A 51 0.20 -0.56 -3.07
N ASP A 52 -1.01 -0.75 -3.62
CA ASP A 52 -1.28 -0.62 -5.06
C ASP A 52 -1.00 0.79 -5.56
N ARG A 53 -1.39 1.83 -4.80
CA ARG A 53 -1.06 3.23 -5.10
C ARG A 53 0.45 3.46 -5.14
N LEU A 54 1.20 2.88 -4.21
CA LEU A 54 2.66 3.00 -4.19
C LEU A 54 3.29 2.34 -5.42
N VAL A 55 2.88 1.12 -5.77
CA VAL A 55 3.36 0.41 -6.97
C VAL A 55 2.99 1.19 -8.23
N ARG A 56 1.75 1.68 -8.33
CA ARG A 56 1.28 2.51 -9.45
C ARG A 56 2.14 3.76 -9.63
N ASN A 57 2.44 4.47 -8.55
CA ASN A 57 3.29 5.66 -8.59
C ASN A 57 4.70 5.35 -9.09
N MET A 58 5.32 4.28 -8.59
CA MET A 58 6.66 3.86 -9.04
C MET A 58 6.65 3.47 -10.51
N TYR A 59 5.66 2.71 -10.95
CA TYR A 59 5.55 2.23 -12.33
C TYR A 59 5.17 3.38 -13.30
N LYS A 60 4.05 4.08 -13.05
CA LYS A 60 3.48 5.05 -14.00
C LYS A 60 4.14 6.43 -13.93
N SER A 61 4.48 6.92 -12.74
CA SER A 61 4.95 8.30 -12.54
C SER A 61 6.48 8.40 -12.51
N VAL A 62 7.14 7.43 -11.89
CA VAL A 62 8.61 7.41 -11.77
C VAL A 62 9.27 6.67 -12.96
N GLY A 63 8.55 5.77 -13.62
CA GLY A 63 9.05 5.00 -14.76
C GLY A 63 9.88 3.77 -14.37
N VAL A 64 9.75 3.28 -13.14
CA VAL A 64 10.36 2.01 -12.73
C VAL A 64 9.68 0.85 -13.47
N PRO A 65 10.43 -0.12 -14.04
CA PRO A 65 9.83 -1.29 -14.66
C PRO A 65 8.86 -2.01 -13.71
N LEU A 66 7.71 -2.48 -14.22
CA LEU A 66 6.65 -3.07 -13.40
C LEU A 66 7.15 -4.18 -12.48
N CYS A 67 7.96 -5.10 -12.99
CA CYS A 67 8.53 -6.20 -12.18
C CYS A 67 9.35 -5.69 -11.00
N ASP A 68 10.08 -4.59 -11.18
CA ASP A 68 10.90 -4.02 -10.10
C ASP A 68 10.04 -3.24 -9.11
N ALA A 69 9.03 -2.49 -9.57
CA ALA A 69 8.06 -1.84 -8.69
C ALA A 69 7.30 -2.85 -7.82
N VAL A 70 6.88 -4.00 -8.39
CA VAL A 70 6.26 -5.10 -7.64
C VAL A 70 7.23 -5.72 -6.63
N LYS A 71 8.50 -5.97 -7.02
CA LYS A 71 9.51 -6.48 -6.07
C LYS A 71 9.76 -5.52 -4.89
N MET A 72 9.69 -4.21 -5.12
CA MET A 72 9.84 -3.21 -4.05
C MET A 72 8.73 -3.29 -3.00
N ALA A 73 7.54 -3.79 -3.38
CA ALA A 73 6.39 -3.96 -2.49
C ALA A 73 6.21 -5.40 -1.97
N SER A 74 6.99 -6.36 -2.45
CA SER A 74 6.81 -7.79 -2.12
C SER A 74 8.11 -8.45 -1.66
N LEU A 75 8.94 -8.93 -2.58
CA LEU A 75 10.16 -9.70 -2.27
C LEU A 75 11.18 -8.89 -1.47
N THR A 76 11.36 -7.61 -1.79
CA THR A 76 12.34 -6.78 -1.09
C THR A 76 12.00 -6.57 0.38
N PRO A 77 10.77 -6.16 0.77
CA PRO A 77 10.39 -6.10 2.18
C PRO A 77 10.40 -7.49 2.85
N ALA A 78 10.00 -8.57 2.15
CA ALA A 78 10.10 -9.93 2.69
C ALA A 78 11.54 -10.29 3.08
N ARG A 79 12.54 -9.92 2.27
CA ARG A 79 13.96 -10.09 2.61
C ARG A 79 14.39 -9.31 3.84
N VAL A 80 13.92 -8.07 3.98
CA VAL A 80 14.29 -7.21 5.12
C VAL A 80 13.85 -7.83 6.45
N ILE A 81 12.71 -8.54 6.45
CA ILE A 81 12.15 -9.19 7.66
C ILE A 81 12.43 -10.70 7.71
N GLY A 82 13.25 -11.25 6.79
CA GLY A 82 13.65 -12.66 6.79
C GLY A 82 12.54 -13.66 6.38
N LEU A 83 11.55 -13.21 5.59
CA LEU A 83 10.44 -14.04 5.10
C LEU A 83 10.53 -14.40 3.62
N ASP A 84 11.64 -14.12 2.95
CA ASP A 84 11.81 -14.31 1.51
C ASP A 84 11.97 -15.78 1.07
N SER A 85 12.00 -16.72 2.01
CA SER A 85 11.87 -18.17 1.76
C SER A 85 10.41 -18.65 1.68
N LYS A 86 9.43 -17.78 2.01
CA LYS A 86 8.00 -18.10 2.07
C LYS A 86 7.13 -17.08 1.33
N LYS A 87 7.57 -15.83 1.21
CA LYS A 87 6.77 -14.71 0.68
C LYS A 87 7.50 -13.93 -0.41
N GLY A 88 6.72 -13.25 -1.26
CA GLY A 88 7.22 -12.32 -2.26
C GLY A 88 7.56 -12.93 -3.62
N LYS A 89 7.24 -14.22 -3.82
CA LYS A 89 7.40 -14.92 -5.10
C LYS A 89 6.22 -15.83 -5.38
N ILE A 90 5.98 -16.11 -6.66
CA ILE A 90 5.11 -17.20 -7.13
C ILE A 90 6.03 -18.38 -7.43
N GLU A 91 6.25 -19.23 -6.46
CA GLU A 91 7.18 -20.35 -6.52
C GLU A 91 6.64 -21.51 -5.67
N LYS A 92 7.03 -22.76 -5.99
CA LYS A 92 6.65 -23.94 -5.20
C LYS A 92 7.10 -23.77 -3.73
N ASP A 93 6.27 -24.19 -2.81
CA ASP A 93 6.48 -24.13 -1.35
C ASP A 93 6.45 -22.70 -0.75
N PHE A 94 6.06 -21.67 -1.55
CA PHE A 94 5.75 -20.34 -1.07
C PHE A 94 4.27 -20.23 -0.68
N ASP A 95 3.99 -19.29 0.22
CA ASP A 95 2.62 -18.98 0.59
C ASP A 95 1.84 -18.49 -0.64
N ALA A 96 0.61 -18.97 -0.81
CA ALA A 96 -0.26 -18.59 -1.91
C ALA A 96 -0.94 -17.22 -1.62
N ASP A 97 -0.12 -16.18 -1.53
CA ASP A 97 -0.53 -14.78 -1.42
C ASP A 97 -0.44 -14.16 -2.82
N LEU A 98 -1.58 -14.07 -3.50
CA LEU A 98 -1.63 -13.69 -4.91
C LEU A 98 -2.58 -12.53 -5.14
N ILE A 99 -2.22 -11.64 -6.06
CA ILE A 99 -3.10 -10.60 -6.58
C ILE A 99 -3.13 -10.65 -8.09
N MET A 100 -4.27 -10.28 -8.69
CA MET A 100 -4.36 -9.94 -10.11
C MET A 100 -4.77 -8.48 -10.24
N PHE A 101 -4.18 -7.80 -11.20
CA PHE A 101 -4.45 -6.39 -11.50
C PHE A 101 -4.28 -6.11 -12.99
N ASP A 102 -4.88 -5.03 -13.45
CA ASP A 102 -4.75 -4.53 -14.81
C ASP A 102 -3.52 -3.64 -15.01
N ASP A 103 -3.33 -3.11 -16.21
CA ASP A 103 -2.20 -2.23 -16.56
C ASP A 103 -2.17 -0.93 -15.74
N ASP A 104 -3.27 -0.54 -15.12
CA ASP A 104 -3.39 0.63 -14.25
C ASP A 104 -3.27 0.28 -12.75
N ILE A 105 -2.91 -0.97 -12.46
CA ILE A 105 -2.74 -1.51 -11.10
C ILE A 105 -4.07 -1.46 -10.30
N ASN A 106 -5.19 -1.68 -10.97
CA ASN A 106 -6.46 -1.89 -10.30
C ASN A 106 -6.59 -3.36 -9.91
N ILE A 107 -6.73 -3.62 -8.61
CA ILE A 107 -6.76 -4.99 -8.09
C ILE A 107 -8.14 -5.63 -8.35
N SER A 108 -8.16 -6.70 -9.14
CA SER A 108 -9.36 -7.47 -9.46
C SER A 108 -9.49 -8.75 -8.63
N PHE A 109 -8.40 -9.32 -8.14
CA PHE A 109 -8.38 -10.57 -7.39
C PHE A 109 -7.37 -10.51 -6.25
N VAL A 110 -7.73 -11.09 -5.10
CA VAL A 110 -6.84 -11.22 -3.94
C VAL A 110 -7.00 -12.60 -3.33
N MET A 111 -5.88 -13.30 -3.13
CA MET A 111 -5.78 -14.56 -2.39
C MET A 111 -4.76 -14.39 -1.27
N VAL A 112 -5.05 -14.89 -0.09
CA VAL A 112 -4.17 -14.87 1.08
C VAL A 112 -4.11 -16.27 1.67
N GLY A 113 -2.91 -16.83 1.78
CA GLY A 113 -2.70 -18.18 2.31
C GLY A 113 -3.52 -19.26 1.59
N GLY A 114 -3.74 -19.10 0.28
CA GLY A 114 -4.55 -20.01 -0.53
C GLY A 114 -6.06 -19.79 -0.45
N SER A 115 -6.53 -18.84 0.36
CA SER A 115 -7.96 -18.50 0.48
C SER A 115 -8.27 -17.22 -0.29
N VAL A 116 -9.34 -17.25 -1.12
CA VAL A 116 -9.76 -16.08 -1.90
C VAL A 116 -10.41 -15.06 -0.97
N ALA A 117 -9.87 -13.85 -0.94
CA ALA A 117 -10.38 -12.71 -0.17
C ALA A 117 -11.19 -11.73 -1.04
N LYS A 118 -10.88 -11.66 -2.34
CA LYS A 118 -11.60 -10.85 -3.33
C LYS A 118 -11.54 -11.54 -4.69
N ALA A 119 -12.67 -11.64 -5.36
CA ALA A 119 -12.81 -12.13 -6.73
C ALA A 119 -13.71 -11.20 -7.55
#